data_b624aa28e80187f2963e60cd3718be40
#
_entry.id   b624aa28e80187f2963e60cd3718be40
#
_cell.length_a   1.000
_cell.length_b   1.000
_cell.length_c   1.000
_cell.angle_alpha   90.00
_cell.angle_beta   90.00
_cell.angle_gamma   90.00
#
_symmetry.space_group_name_H-M   'P 1'
#
loop_
_entity.id
_entity.type
_entity.pdbx_description
1 polymer ?
#
loop_
_entity_poly.entity_id
_entity_poly.type
_entity_poly.pdbx_seq_one_letter_code
_entity_poly.pdbx_strand_id
1 'polypeptide(L)'
;MIPLNTKTFPLTGASLIEASAGTGKTYTIVNLYLRLLLGDECTPLSVDKILVVTFTNAATAELKQRIRQRLQRAYFDFYAHKSDDEFTQYLIERSENIELDCHRLLLAIKQMDDASVFTIHGFCQRMLSLHAFESGAMYEQSLVLDESQWLKLAVEDYWRGHIVQLPRQILNELLCIWQSPQALQSALSSLLYRHVTPLQKADIRASHQCVEEYIRTLQETKRWWLDNNVAQQIVDADLKANTKLGKADYIGKMQAFCLSDESRADFDKDLWQVFSPAKVAGAMKKTSKSLAHLDFSRFETLGYLQQQCHEQLLLAYSLDALGHISRNLANNKQRLQLLSPDDLLSCLHRALTAQAQSGGQADPEHQTTVQQS
;
A
#
# COMPACT_ATOMS: atom_id res chain seq x y z
N MET A 1 23.69 -15.31 -16.80
CA MET A 1 24.32 -14.11 -16.21
C MET A 1 25.72 -13.99 -16.78
N ILE A 2 26.08 -12.79 -17.26
CA ILE A 2 27.45 -12.50 -17.72
C ILE A 2 28.24 -12.02 -16.50
N PRO A 3 29.47 -12.52 -16.26
CA PRO A 3 30.30 -11.99 -15.16
C PRO A 3 30.51 -10.48 -15.32
N LEU A 4 30.34 -9.75 -14.22
CA LEU A 4 30.51 -8.30 -14.22
C LEU A 4 32.01 -7.95 -14.40
N ASN A 5 32.32 -7.22 -15.47
CA ASN A 5 33.62 -6.61 -15.66
C ASN A 5 33.47 -5.08 -15.67
N THR A 6 33.99 -4.42 -14.64
CA THR A 6 33.90 -2.94 -14.51
C THR A 6 34.65 -2.19 -15.60
N LYS A 7 35.67 -2.81 -16.22
CA LYS A 7 36.47 -2.20 -17.31
C LYS A 7 35.67 -2.07 -18.60
N THR A 8 34.78 -3.02 -18.88
CA THR A 8 34.01 -3.11 -20.14
C THR A 8 32.51 -2.97 -19.96
N PHE A 9 32.05 -2.61 -18.73
CA PHE A 9 30.63 -2.42 -18.47
C PHE A 9 30.10 -1.21 -19.25
N PRO A 10 28.95 -1.36 -19.96
CA PRO A 10 28.40 -0.29 -20.77
C PRO A 10 27.97 0.92 -19.90
N LEU A 11 28.38 2.12 -20.28
CA LEU A 11 28.04 3.37 -19.59
C LEU A 11 26.83 4.10 -20.20
N THR A 12 26.24 3.52 -21.25
CA THR A 12 25.07 4.07 -21.94
C THR A 12 23.89 3.09 -21.87
N GLY A 13 22.67 3.60 -21.93
CA GLY A 13 21.45 2.81 -21.82
C GLY A 13 21.11 2.39 -20.39
N ALA A 14 20.27 1.36 -20.24
CA ALA A 14 19.85 0.82 -18.92
C ALA A 14 20.48 -0.56 -18.70
N SER A 15 21.15 -0.74 -17.56
CA SER A 15 21.80 -1.99 -17.18
C SER A 15 21.46 -2.37 -15.74
N LEU A 16 21.23 -3.67 -15.49
CA LEU A 16 20.98 -4.21 -14.16
C LEU A 16 22.19 -5.00 -13.66
N ILE A 17 22.71 -4.63 -12.49
CA ILE A 17 23.77 -5.37 -11.79
C ILE A 17 23.14 -6.12 -10.62
N GLU A 18 23.07 -7.45 -10.73
CA GLU A 18 22.66 -8.32 -9.64
C GLU A 18 23.85 -8.66 -8.77
N ALA A 19 23.74 -8.40 -7.47
CA ALA A 19 24.82 -8.65 -6.53
C ALA A 19 24.29 -8.95 -5.13
N SER A 20 24.79 -10.03 -4.50
CA SER A 20 24.49 -10.37 -3.09
C SER A 20 25.21 -9.43 -2.11
N ALA A 21 24.93 -9.53 -0.82
CA ALA A 21 25.67 -8.77 0.20
C ALA A 21 27.16 -9.21 0.18
N GLY A 22 28.06 -8.22 0.27
CA GLY A 22 29.51 -8.46 0.30
C GLY A 22 30.19 -8.73 -1.05
N THR A 23 29.46 -8.72 -2.19
CA THR A 23 30.02 -9.04 -3.52
C THR A 23 30.69 -7.86 -4.24
N GLY A 24 30.92 -6.72 -3.56
CA GLY A 24 31.63 -5.59 -4.14
C GLY A 24 30.75 -4.57 -4.85
N LYS A 25 29.42 -4.49 -4.58
CA LYS A 25 28.51 -3.47 -5.17
C LYS A 25 29.06 -2.04 -5.10
N THR A 26 29.51 -1.64 -3.91
CA THR A 26 30.06 -0.30 -3.69
C THR A 26 31.34 -0.08 -4.48
N TYR A 27 32.21 -1.08 -4.55
CA TYR A 27 33.43 -1.04 -5.38
C TYR A 27 33.10 -0.85 -6.85
N THR A 28 32.13 -1.58 -7.35
CA THR A 28 31.65 -1.46 -8.73
C THR A 28 31.14 -0.04 -9.03
N ILE A 29 30.23 0.50 -8.19
CA ILE A 29 29.66 1.85 -8.36
C ILE A 29 30.76 2.91 -8.38
N VAL A 30 31.71 2.82 -7.46
CA VAL A 30 32.79 3.79 -7.34
C VAL A 30 33.74 3.73 -8.56
N ASN A 31 34.00 2.57 -9.12
CA ASN A 31 34.80 2.42 -10.33
C ASN A 31 34.05 2.89 -11.60
N LEU A 32 32.75 2.64 -11.71
CA LEU A 32 31.92 3.20 -12.79
C LEU A 32 31.85 4.73 -12.70
N TYR A 33 31.76 5.29 -11.50
CA TYR A 33 31.82 6.74 -11.27
C TYR A 33 33.14 7.33 -11.79
N LEU A 34 34.27 6.66 -11.53
CA LEU A 34 35.57 7.08 -12.00
C LEU A 34 35.66 7.05 -13.55
N ARG A 35 35.10 6.02 -14.22
CA ARG A 35 35.03 5.95 -15.70
C ARG A 35 34.20 7.09 -16.28
N LEU A 36 33.03 7.37 -15.71
CA LEU A 36 32.16 8.47 -16.14
C LEU A 36 32.84 9.83 -16.04
N LEU A 37 33.61 10.05 -14.95
CA LEU A 37 34.32 11.30 -14.71
C LEU A 37 35.51 11.50 -15.67
N LEU A 38 36.24 10.43 -15.97
CA LEU A 38 37.39 10.47 -16.88
C LEU A 38 36.96 10.44 -18.36
N GLY A 39 35.74 9.94 -18.65
CA GLY A 39 35.25 9.84 -20.01
C GLY A 39 35.72 8.58 -20.73
N ASP A 40 36.00 7.49 -20.01
CA ASP A 40 36.35 6.21 -20.64
C ASP A 40 35.12 5.66 -21.39
N GLU A 41 35.22 5.62 -22.71
CA GLU A 41 34.15 5.23 -23.66
C GLU A 41 32.88 6.14 -23.65
N CYS A 42 32.97 7.33 -23.04
CA CYS A 42 31.89 8.31 -23.01
C CYS A 42 32.46 9.74 -22.92
N THR A 43 31.59 10.75 -23.02
CA THR A 43 32.00 12.13 -22.75
C THR A 43 32.26 12.30 -21.23
N PRO A 44 33.38 12.91 -20.81
CA PRO A 44 33.64 13.15 -19.40
C PRO A 44 32.54 13.96 -18.70
N LEU A 45 32.11 13.51 -17.53
CA LEU A 45 31.07 14.17 -16.74
C LEU A 45 31.65 14.81 -15.49
N SER A 46 31.14 15.98 -15.11
CA SER A 46 31.43 16.60 -13.83
C SER A 46 30.65 15.94 -12.68
N VAL A 47 31.10 16.14 -11.44
CA VAL A 47 30.52 15.48 -10.24
C VAL A 47 29.05 15.82 -10.01
N ASP A 48 28.60 17.00 -10.43
CA ASP A 48 27.21 17.46 -10.35
C ASP A 48 26.30 16.77 -11.37
N LYS A 49 26.87 16.27 -12.49
CA LYS A 49 26.14 15.58 -13.56
C LYS A 49 26.03 14.07 -13.37
N ILE A 50 26.73 13.50 -12.40
CA ILE A 50 26.66 12.07 -12.08
C ILE A 50 25.76 11.88 -10.88
N LEU A 51 24.49 11.47 -11.13
CA LEU A 51 23.55 11.19 -10.05
C LEU A 51 23.76 9.79 -9.48
N VAL A 52 23.96 9.72 -8.16
CA VAL A 52 24.02 8.47 -7.40
C VAL A 52 22.95 8.49 -6.31
N VAL A 53 22.11 7.47 -6.28
CA VAL A 53 20.97 7.40 -5.35
C VAL A 53 21.07 6.20 -4.44
N THR A 54 20.75 6.40 -3.16
CA THR A 54 20.74 5.37 -2.12
C THR A 54 19.42 5.38 -1.34
N PHE A 55 19.23 4.39 -0.45
CA PHE A 55 18.03 4.32 0.40
C PHE A 55 18.17 5.10 1.71
N THR A 56 19.38 5.20 2.29
CA THR A 56 19.57 5.79 3.62
C THR A 56 20.62 6.89 3.61
N ASN A 57 20.48 7.87 4.51
CA ASN A 57 21.45 8.93 4.68
C ASN A 57 22.83 8.39 5.07
N ALA A 58 22.90 7.34 5.88
CA ALA A 58 24.15 6.69 6.26
C ALA A 58 24.86 6.09 5.03
N ALA A 59 24.12 5.36 4.17
CA ALA A 59 24.68 4.81 2.93
C ALA A 59 25.13 5.93 1.95
N THR A 60 24.38 7.03 1.87
CA THR A 60 24.78 8.21 1.07
C THR A 60 26.10 8.80 1.55
N ALA A 61 26.25 9.02 2.85
CA ALA A 61 27.49 9.58 3.44
C ALA A 61 28.68 8.62 3.25
N GLU A 62 28.48 7.34 3.49
CA GLU A 62 29.50 6.32 3.26
C GLU A 62 29.93 6.26 1.79
N LEU A 63 28.97 6.25 0.85
CA LEU A 63 29.28 6.18 -0.57
C LEU A 63 30.00 7.45 -1.05
N LYS A 64 29.58 8.64 -0.60
CA LYS A 64 30.24 9.91 -0.89
C LYS A 64 31.71 9.91 -0.39
N GLN A 65 31.94 9.39 0.81
CA GLN A 65 33.29 9.23 1.36
C GLN A 65 34.14 8.25 0.53
N ARG A 66 33.58 7.09 0.15
CA ARG A 66 34.28 6.08 -0.65
C ARG A 66 34.64 6.59 -2.05
N ILE A 67 33.72 7.34 -2.69
CA ILE A 67 33.99 8.01 -3.98
C ILE A 67 35.17 9.00 -3.79
N ARG A 68 35.12 9.88 -2.79
CA ARG A 68 36.20 10.85 -2.51
C ARG A 68 37.55 10.15 -2.31
N GLN A 69 37.62 9.11 -1.51
CA GLN A 69 38.86 8.33 -1.28
C GLN A 69 39.36 7.69 -2.57
N ARG A 70 38.47 7.16 -3.38
CA ARG A 70 38.81 6.53 -4.67
C ARG A 70 39.40 7.58 -5.65
N LEU A 71 38.76 8.74 -5.75
CA LEU A 71 39.23 9.83 -6.60
C LEU A 71 40.63 10.34 -6.15
N GLN A 72 40.84 10.47 -4.84
CA GLN A 72 42.15 10.86 -4.30
C GLN A 72 43.24 9.84 -4.66
N ARG A 73 42.92 8.53 -4.49
CA ARG A 73 43.90 7.49 -4.83
C ARG A 73 44.15 7.47 -6.35
N ALA A 74 43.14 7.56 -7.18
CA ALA A 74 43.29 7.61 -8.62
C ALA A 74 44.12 8.84 -9.06
N TYR A 75 43.93 10.02 -8.41
CA TYR A 75 44.74 11.20 -8.71
C TYR A 75 46.23 10.96 -8.48
N PHE A 76 46.62 10.35 -7.35
CA PHE A 76 48.01 10.05 -7.08
C PHE A 76 48.59 9.02 -8.04
N ASP A 77 47.83 8.00 -8.40
CA ASP A 77 48.23 6.96 -9.35
C ASP A 77 48.44 7.55 -10.77
N PHE A 78 47.53 8.41 -11.23
CA PHE A 78 47.62 9.10 -12.51
C PHE A 78 48.83 10.06 -12.52
N TYR A 79 49.05 10.82 -11.41
CA TYR A 79 50.19 11.67 -11.26
C TYR A 79 51.51 10.91 -11.28
N ALA A 80 51.56 9.71 -10.73
CA ALA A 80 52.73 8.83 -10.75
C ALA A 80 52.86 8.03 -12.05
N HIS A 81 51.91 8.13 -12.98
CA HIS A 81 51.81 7.33 -14.23
C HIS A 81 51.82 5.82 -14.00
N LYS A 82 51.47 5.37 -12.81
CA LYS A 82 51.46 3.95 -12.39
C LYS A 82 50.51 3.70 -11.22
N SER A 83 49.84 2.53 -11.26
CA SER A 83 49.00 2.07 -10.16
C SER A 83 49.24 0.57 -9.87
N ASP A 84 49.18 0.21 -8.58
CA ASP A 84 49.13 -1.20 -8.14
C ASP A 84 47.70 -1.78 -8.27
N ASP A 85 46.68 -0.94 -8.47
CA ASP A 85 45.30 -1.32 -8.74
C ASP A 85 45.10 -1.55 -10.23
N GLU A 86 44.82 -2.79 -10.60
CA GLU A 86 44.66 -3.23 -11.98
C GLU A 86 43.61 -2.39 -12.77
N PHE A 87 42.56 -1.92 -12.09
CA PHE A 87 41.53 -1.12 -12.72
C PHE A 87 42.04 0.32 -13.01
N THR A 88 42.73 0.96 -12.08
CA THR A 88 43.31 2.28 -12.29
C THR A 88 44.43 2.24 -13.32
N GLN A 89 45.28 1.19 -13.29
CA GLN A 89 46.33 0.99 -14.29
C GLN A 89 45.75 0.89 -15.73
N TYR A 90 44.65 0.13 -15.87
CA TYR A 90 43.90 0.06 -17.13
C TYR A 90 43.43 1.44 -17.64
N LEU A 91 42.95 2.33 -16.74
CA LEU A 91 42.50 3.66 -17.12
C LEU A 91 43.70 4.58 -17.49
N ILE A 92 44.82 4.46 -16.81
CA ILE A 92 46.07 5.20 -17.13
C ILE A 92 46.56 4.85 -18.52
N GLU A 93 46.59 3.55 -18.87
CA GLU A 93 47.02 3.05 -20.19
C GLU A 93 46.14 3.50 -21.34
N ARG A 94 44.86 3.79 -21.08
CA ARG A 94 43.87 4.27 -22.07
C ARG A 94 43.75 5.80 -22.13
N SER A 95 44.38 6.51 -21.19
CA SER A 95 44.31 7.97 -21.15
C SER A 95 45.03 8.58 -22.33
N GLU A 96 44.31 9.41 -23.10
CA GLU A 96 44.88 10.16 -24.22
C GLU A 96 45.71 11.37 -23.71
N ASN A 97 45.38 11.89 -22.51
CA ASN A 97 46.06 13.03 -21.90
C ASN A 97 46.00 12.91 -20.35
N ILE A 98 47.07 12.36 -19.78
CA ILE A 98 47.16 12.13 -18.33
C ILE A 98 47.13 13.42 -17.54
N GLU A 99 47.72 14.52 -18.05
CA GLU A 99 47.71 15.81 -17.34
C GLU A 99 46.31 16.37 -17.24
N LEU A 100 45.48 16.24 -18.30
CA LEU A 100 44.10 16.66 -18.32
C LEU A 100 43.25 15.80 -17.36
N ASP A 101 43.51 14.50 -17.31
CA ASP A 101 42.80 13.58 -16.42
C ASP A 101 43.20 13.81 -14.96
N CYS A 102 44.46 14.11 -14.66
CA CYS A 102 44.88 14.59 -13.34
C CYS A 102 44.12 15.86 -12.96
N HIS A 103 43.99 16.82 -13.88
CA HIS A 103 43.23 18.04 -13.60
C HIS A 103 41.75 17.77 -13.33
N ARG A 104 41.10 16.89 -14.13
CA ARG A 104 39.69 16.45 -13.89
C ARG A 104 39.53 15.82 -12.51
N LEU A 105 40.43 14.91 -12.15
CA LEU A 105 40.41 14.25 -10.83
C LEU A 105 40.57 15.25 -9.67
N LEU A 106 41.53 16.21 -9.79
CA LEU A 106 41.73 17.22 -8.79
C LEU A 106 40.51 18.14 -8.64
N LEU A 107 39.90 18.54 -9.76
CA LEU A 107 38.71 19.36 -9.77
C LEU A 107 37.54 18.62 -9.11
N ALA A 108 37.33 17.35 -9.47
CA ALA A 108 36.32 16.50 -8.88
C ALA A 108 36.47 16.33 -7.36
N ILE A 109 37.70 16.14 -6.87
CA ILE A 109 37.99 16.05 -5.44
C ILE A 109 37.57 17.34 -4.71
N LYS A 110 37.88 18.51 -5.31
CA LYS A 110 37.53 19.82 -4.73
C LYS A 110 36.02 20.08 -4.74
N GLN A 111 35.32 19.63 -5.79
CA GLN A 111 33.89 19.80 -5.96
C GLN A 111 33.04 18.66 -5.37
N MET A 112 33.67 17.74 -4.63
CA MET A 112 32.97 16.55 -4.10
C MET A 112 31.83 16.91 -3.11
N ASP A 113 31.82 18.12 -2.56
CA ASP A 113 30.74 18.59 -1.71
C ASP A 113 29.47 18.91 -2.52
N ASP A 114 29.63 19.30 -3.79
CA ASP A 114 28.55 19.57 -4.74
C ASP A 114 28.08 18.29 -5.48
N ALA A 115 28.72 17.15 -5.23
CA ALA A 115 28.41 15.90 -5.91
C ALA A 115 26.94 15.48 -5.68
N SER A 116 26.30 15.08 -6.77
CA SER A 116 24.90 14.65 -6.78
C SER A 116 24.72 13.23 -6.22
N VAL A 117 25.06 13.05 -4.94
CA VAL A 117 24.88 11.79 -4.19
C VAL A 117 23.81 11.99 -3.12
N PHE A 118 22.64 11.39 -3.30
CA PHE A 118 21.45 11.63 -2.49
C PHE A 118 20.74 10.33 -2.08
N THR A 119 19.88 10.43 -1.08
CA THR A 119 18.80 9.45 -0.95
C THR A 119 17.72 9.72 -2.01
N ILE A 120 16.88 8.70 -2.32
CA ILE A 120 15.77 8.87 -3.26
C ILE A 120 14.91 10.08 -2.88
N HIS A 121 14.50 10.18 -1.62
CA HIS A 121 13.69 11.29 -1.11
C HIS A 121 14.44 12.63 -1.11
N GLY A 122 15.73 12.64 -0.77
CA GLY A 122 16.56 13.84 -0.81
C GLY A 122 16.72 14.38 -2.24
N PHE A 123 16.85 13.51 -3.23
CA PHE A 123 16.85 13.89 -4.63
C PHE A 123 15.51 14.50 -5.06
N CYS A 124 14.38 13.84 -4.74
CA CYS A 124 13.06 14.36 -5.07
C CYS A 124 12.82 15.73 -4.44
N GLN A 125 13.17 15.90 -3.16
CA GLN A 125 13.06 17.19 -2.46
C GLN A 125 13.89 18.28 -3.14
N ARG A 126 15.14 17.98 -3.49
CA ARG A 126 16.02 18.91 -4.21
C ARG A 126 15.44 19.31 -5.57
N MET A 127 14.97 18.36 -6.36
CA MET A 127 14.38 18.65 -7.68
C MET A 127 13.10 19.48 -7.56
N LEU A 128 12.21 19.14 -6.62
CA LEU A 128 11.00 19.94 -6.38
C LEU A 128 11.31 21.36 -5.89
N SER A 129 12.37 21.55 -5.09
CA SER A 129 12.80 22.87 -4.64
C SER A 129 13.42 23.71 -5.76
N LEU A 130 14.23 23.09 -6.63
CA LEU A 130 14.85 23.78 -7.77
C LEU A 130 13.81 24.20 -8.82
N HIS A 131 12.77 23.39 -9.01
CA HIS A 131 11.71 23.61 -9.99
C HIS A 131 10.35 23.91 -9.33
N ALA A 132 10.36 24.62 -8.19
CA ALA A 132 9.15 24.87 -7.41
C ALA A 132 8.04 25.56 -8.23
N PHE A 133 8.37 26.51 -9.08
CA PHE A 133 7.40 27.22 -9.95
C PHE A 133 6.79 26.32 -11.02
N GLU A 134 7.56 25.39 -11.57
CA GLU A 134 7.11 24.49 -12.64
C GLU A 134 6.33 23.29 -12.08
N SER A 135 6.72 22.81 -10.88
CA SER A 135 6.08 21.67 -10.19
C SER A 135 4.79 22.03 -9.46
N GLY A 136 4.47 23.33 -9.31
CA GLY A 136 3.35 23.80 -8.49
C GLY A 136 3.52 23.49 -6.99
N ALA A 137 4.74 23.15 -6.56
CA ALA A 137 5.05 22.91 -5.15
C ALA A 137 5.04 24.24 -4.38
N MET A 138 4.42 24.26 -3.20
CA MET A 138 4.46 25.44 -2.33
C MET A 138 5.87 25.61 -1.78
N TYR A 139 6.33 26.87 -1.67
CA TYR A 139 7.70 27.24 -1.32
C TYR A 139 8.12 26.81 0.10
N GLU A 140 7.16 26.70 1.04
CA GLU A 140 7.42 26.30 2.43
C GLU A 140 6.60 25.06 2.78
N GLN A 141 7.15 23.88 2.54
CA GLN A 141 6.52 22.62 2.96
C GLN A 141 7.38 21.92 4.00
N SER A 142 6.76 21.48 5.09
CA SER A 142 7.42 20.73 6.15
C SER A 142 7.35 19.23 5.86
N LEU A 143 8.50 18.55 5.89
CA LEU A 143 8.56 17.10 5.74
C LEU A 143 8.11 16.42 7.04
N VAL A 144 7.09 15.59 6.97
CA VAL A 144 6.59 14.79 8.08
C VAL A 144 6.93 13.31 7.84
N LEU A 145 7.73 12.73 8.73
CA LEU A 145 8.17 11.34 8.64
C LEU A 145 7.11 10.35 9.13
N ASP A 146 6.20 10.77 10.00
CA ASP A 146 5.14 9.95 10.57
C ASP A 146 3.77 10.62 10.35
N GLU A 147 2.96 10.01 9.51
CA GLU A 147 1.60 10.46 9.18
C GLU A 147 0.52 9.81 10.05
N SER A 148 0.89 8.92 10.96
CA SER A 148 -0.04 8.08 11.71
C SER A 148 -1.09 8.90 12.48
N GLN A 149 -0.70 10.05 13.01
CA GLN A 149 -1.62 10.96 13.70
C GLN A 149 -2.69 11.53 12.77
N TRP A 150 -2.31 11.97 11.57
CA TRP A 150 -3.21 12.55 10.58
C TRP A 150 -4.13 11.50 9.97
N LEU A 151 -3.59 10.30 9.74
CA LEU A 151 -4.37 9.16 9.29
C LEU A 151 -5.43 8.77 10.33
N LYS A 152 -5.05 8.70 11.60
CA LYS A 152 -5.98 8.42 12.71
C LYS A 152 -7.12 9.43 12.75
N LEU A 153 -6.82 10.73 12.66
CA LEU A 153 -7.84 11.78 12.63
C LEU A 153 -8.78 11.64 11.43
N ALA A 154 -8.25 11.37 10.24
CA ALA A 154 -9.05 11.19 9.03
C ALA A 154 -9.99 9.96 9.14
N VAL A 155 -9.54 8.87 9.75
CA VAL A 155 -10.35 7.67 10.01
C VAL A 155 -11.45 7.97 11.04
N GLU A 156 -11.13 8.65 12.14
CA GLU A 156 -12.10 9.04 13.16
C GLU A 156 -13.16 10.00 12.61
N ASP A 157 -12.78 10.92 11.72
CA ASP A 157 -13.73 11.83 11.05
C ASP A 157 -14.66 11.07 10.10
N TYR A 158 -14.13 10.14 9.31
CA TYR A 158 -14.94 9.26 8.48
C TYR A 158 -15.92 8.43 9.32
N TRP A 159 -15.44 7.82 10.41
CA TRP A 159 -16.26 7.03 11.31
C TRP A 159 -17.43 7.84 11.88
N ARG A 160 -17.18 9.04 12.39
CA ARG A 160 -18.20 9.91 12.95
C ARG A 160 -19.21 10.43 11.91
N GLY A 161 -18.71 10.78 10.73
CA GLY A 161 -19.54 11.38 9.68
C GLY A 161 -20.31 10.38 8.83
N HIS A 162 -19.80 9.16 8.65
CA HIS A 162 -20.34 8.21 7.69
C HIS A 162 -20.83 6.90 8.32
N ILE A 163 -20.18 6.39 9.37
CA ILE A 163 -20.56 5.12 9.97
C ILE A 163 -21.60 5.31 11.07
N VAL A 164 -21.35 6.19 12.05
CA VAL A 164 -22.25 6.35 13.22
C VAL A 164 -23.60 6.93 12.84
N GLN A 165 -23.69 7.64 11.70
CA GLN A 165 -24.93 8.26 11.20
C GLN A 165 -25.85 7.26 10.46
N LEU A 166 -25.43 6.02 10.27
CA LEU A 166 -26.19 5.02 9.53
C LEU A 166 -27.43 4.54 10.30
N PRO A 167 -28.48 4.09 9.59
CA PRO A 167 -29.62 3.43 10.21
C PRO A 167 -29.15 2.26 11.09
N ARG A 168 -29.78 2.07 12.25
CA ARG A 168 -29.37 1.11 13.28
C ARG A 168 -29.11 -0.31 12.73
N GLN A 169 -29.94 -0.75 11.78
CA GLN A 169 -29.81 -2.09 11.19
C GLN A 169 -28.49 -2.27 10.41
N ILE A 170 -28.13 -1.28 9.58
CA ILE A 170 -26.90 -1.29 8.79
C ILE A 170 -25.69 -1.09 9.71
N LEU A 171 -25.80 -0.18 10.68
CA LEU A 171 -24.75 0.06 11.66
C LEU A 171 -24.40 -1.22 12.45
N ASN A 172 -25.40 -1.96 12.91
CA ASN A 172 -25.19 -3.21 13.63
C ASN A 172 -24.42 -4.24 12.80
N GLU A 173 -24.72 -4.37 11.52
CA GLU A 173 -23.99 -5.29 10.63
C GLU A 173 -22.57 -4.82 10.38
N LEU A 174 -22.34 -3.51 10.20
CA LEU A 174 -20.99 -2.95 10.05
C LEU A 174 -20.14 -3.06 11.32
N LEU A 175 -20.75 -2.92 12.51
CA LEU A 175 -20.04 -3.11 13.77
C LEU A 175 -19.58 -4.56 14.00
N CYS A 176 -20.19 -5.52 13.29
CA CYS A 176 -19.69 -6.89 13.27
C CYS A 176 -18.45 -7.06 12.37
N ILE A 177 -18.29 -6.17 11.38
CA ILE A 177 -17.10 -6.15 10.51
C ILE A 177 -15.98 -5.36 11.20
N TRP A 178 -16.27 -4.12 11.61
CA TRP A 178 -15.33 -3.25 12.31
C TRP A 178 -15.96 -2.71 13.60
N GLN A 179 -15.45 -3.17 14.72
CA GLN A 179 -15.97 -2.78 16.05
C GLN A 179 -15.57 -1.36 16.46
N SER A 180 -14.60 -0.75 15.79
CA SER A 180 -14.06 0.56 16.14
C SER A 180 -13.35 1.23 14.95
N PRO A 181 -13.13 2.56 15.01
CA PRO A 181 -12.28 3.25 14.02
C PRO A 181 -10.90 2.62 13.86
N GLN A 182 -10.31 2.12 14.94
CA GLN A 182 -9.00 1.47 14.93
C GLN A 182 -9.01 0.15 14.17
N ALA A 183 -10.10 -0.63 14.27
CA ALA A 183 -10.26 -1.86 13.51
C ALA A 183 -10.37 -1.56 12.00
N LEU A 184 -11.12 -0.53 11.61
CA LEU A 184 -11.20 -0.02 10.23
C LEU A 184 -9.83 0.45 9.73
N GLN A 185 -9.11 1.26 10.53
CA GLN A 185 -7.77 1.73 10.19
C GLN A 185 -6.81 0.56 9.94
N SER A 186 -6.79 -0.43 10.84
CA SER A 186 -5.92 -1.59 10.72
C SER A 186 -6.23 -2.42 9.47
N ALA A 187 -7.51 -2.59 9.13
CA ALA A 187 -7.94 -3.32 7.95
C ALA A 187 -7.53 -2.62 6.64
N LEU A 188 -7.54 -1.29 6.59
CA LEU A 188 -7.27 -0.50 5.39
C LEU A 188 -5.84 0.05 5.32
N SER A 189 -5.02 -0.09 6.37
CA SER A 189 -3.69 0.54 6.47
C SER A 189 -2.80 0.25 5.27
N SER A 190 -2.70 -1.00 4.83
CA SER A 190 -1.86 -1.39 3.70
C SER A 190 -2.28 -0.75 2.36
N LEU A 191 -3.56 -0.43 2.19
CA LEU A 191 -4.10 0.20 0.99
C LEU A 191 -3.98 1.73 1.06
N LEU A 192 -4.18 2.31 2.24
CA LEU A 192 -4.05 3.75 2.47
C LEU A 192 -2.61 4.23 2.26
N TYR A 193 -1.61 3.50 2.76
CA TYR A 193 -0.20 3.84 2.56
C TYR A 193 0.30 3.63 1.12
N ARG A 194 -0.37 2.80 0.31
CA ARG A 194 0.04 2.55 -1.08
C ARG A 194 -0.59 3.50 -2.08
N HIS A 195 -1.38 4.48 -1.64
CA HIS A 195 -2.13 5.39 -2.52
C HIS A 195 -2.93 4.67 -3.62
N VAL A 196 -3.50 3.51 -3.27
CA VAL A 196 -4.28 2.70 -4.22
C VAL A 196 -5.55 3.44 -4.57
N THR A 197 -5.72 3.75 -5.85
CA THR A 197 -7.00 4.27 -6.36
C THR A 197 -7.92 3.08 -6.66
N PRO A 198 -9.10 2.99 -6.02
CA PRO A 198 -10.03 1.90 -6.32
C PRO A 198 -10.46 1.92 -7.79
N LEU A 199 -10.36 0.77 -8.46
CA LEU A 199 -10.84 0.61 -9.84
C LEU A 199 -12.38 0.59 -9.93
N GLN A 200 -13.04 0.24 -8.83
CA GLN A 200 -14.50 0.16 -8.72
C GLN A 200 -15.01 1.27 -7.80
N LYS A 201 -16.21 1.77 -8.11
CA LYS A 201 -16.93 2.67 -7.21
C LYS A 201 -17.65 1.83 -6.14
N ALA A 202 -17.72 2.37 -4.93
CA ALA A 202 -18.52 1.78 -3.85
C ALA A 202 -20.02 1.80 -4.24
N ASP A 203 -20.67 0.65 -4.16
CA ASP A 203 -22.14 0.55 -4.31
C ASP A 203 -22.80 0.38 -2.93
N ILE A 204 -22.82 1.50 -2.20
CA ILE A 204 -23.44 1.57 -0.87
C ILE A 204 -24.94 1.26 -0.95
N ARG A 205 -25.63 1.70 -2.02
CA ARG A 205 -27.05 1.48 -2.16
C ARG A 205 -27.39 -0.01 -2.28
N ALA A 206 -26.66 -0.75 -3.10
CA ALA A 206 -26.85 -2.20 -3.23
C ALA A 206 -26.58 -2.92 -1.91
N SER A 207 -25.55 -2.53 -1.16
CA SER A 207 -25.24 -3.13 0.15
C SER A 207 -26.36 -2.86 1.18
N HIS A 208 -26.96 -1.66 1.18
CA HIS A 208 -28.12 -1.36 2.03
C HIS A 208 -29.36 -2.18 1.67
N GLN A 209 -29.66 -2.31 0.38
CA GLN A 209 -30.77 -3.12 -0.10
C GLN A 209 -30.62 -4.60 0.31
N CYS A 210 -29.40 -5.13 0.27
CA CYS A 210 -29.12 -6.47 0.75
C CYS A 210 -29.43 -6.64 2.25
N VAL A 211 -29.07 -5.67 3.08
CA VAL A 211 -29.39 -5.68 4.53
C VAL A 211 -30.90 -5.60 4.75
N GLU A 212 -31.60 -4.74 4.02
CA GLU A 212 -33.07 -4.62 4.11
C GLU A 212 -33.76 -5.97 3.75
N GLU A 213 -33.28 -6.65 2.73
CA GLU A 213 -33.79 -7.95 2.34
C GLU A 213 -33.52 -9.01 3.40
N TYR A 214 -32.29 -9.05 3.94
CA TYR A 214 -31.95 -9.93 5.06
C TYR A 214 -32.87 -9.71 6.28
N ILE A 215 -33.05 -8.45 6.70
CA ILE A 215 -33.89 -8.11 7.85
C ILE A 215 -35.35 -8.50 7.60
N ARG A 216 -35.90 -8.25 6.40
CA ARG A 216 -37.24 -8.65 6.03
C ARG A 216 -37.41 -10.17 6.13
N THR A 217 -36.50 -10.92 5.52
CA THR A 217 -36.52 -12.39 5.53
C THR A 217 -36.40 -12.95 6.95
N LEU A 218 -35.55 -12.30 7.78
CA LEU A 218 -35.44 -12.66 9.18
C LEU A 218 -36.75 -12.46 9.97
N GLN A 219 -37.43 -11.32 9.76
CA GLN A 219 -38.68 -11.02 10.43
C GLN A 219 -39.79 -12.02 9.98
N GLU A 220 -39.85 -12.36 8.69
CA GLU A 220 -40.77 -13.37 8.16
C GLU A 220 -40.48 -14.75 8.76
N THR A 221 -39.22 -15.13 8.90
CA THR A 221 -38.80 -16.39 9.50
C THR A 221 -39.11 -16.45 10.99
N LYS A 222 -38.90 -15.35 11.74
CA LYS A 222 -39.29 -15.24 13.15
C LYS A 222 -40.80 -15.40 13.33
N ARG A 223 -41.60 -14.71 12.52
CA ARG A 223 -43.05 -14.88 12.57
C ARG A 223 -43.47 -16.31 12.26
N TRP A 224 -42.93 -16.90 11.17
CA TRP A 224 -43.18 -18.29 10.84
C TRP A 224 -42.84 -19.26 11.99
N TRP A 225 -41.71 -19.03 12.68
CA TRP A 225 -41.30 -19.82 13.86
C TRP A 225 -42.31 -19.76 14.98
N LEU A 226 -42.86 -18.59 15.26
CA LEU A 226 -43.83 -18.36 16.33
C LEU A 226 -45.21 -18.87 15.95
N ASP A 227 -45.69 -18.54 14.78
CA ASP A 227 -47.05 -18.89 14.29
C ASP A 227 -47.26 -20.42 14.16
N ASN A 228 -46.17 -21.13 13.83
CA ASN A 228 -46.22 -22.60 13.72
C ASN A 228 -45.79 -23.31 15.00
N ASN A 229 -45.54 -22.62 16.11
CA ASN A 229 -45.01 -23.20 17.36
C ASN A 229 -43.83 -24.15 17.14
N VAL A 230 -42.87 -23.76 16.29
CA VAL A 230 -41.76 -24.63 15.82
C VAL A 230 -40.93 -25.14 17.01
N ALA A 231 -40.69 -24.29 18.00
CA ALA A 231 -39.96 -24.69 19.21
C ALA A 231 -40.58 -25.91 19.91
N GLN A 232 -41.90 -25.89 20.13
CA GLN A 232 -42.61 -27.00 20.79
C GLN A 232 -42.57 -28.25 19.90
N GLN A 233 -42.74 -28.10 18.60
CA GLN A 233 -42.71 -29.26 17.67
C GLN A 233 -41.33 -29.94 17.65
N ILE A 234 -40.22 -29.15 17.72
CA ILE A 234 -38.88 -29.71 17.79
C ILE A 234 -38.65 -30.46 19.11
N VAL A 235 -39.12 -29.91 20.24
CA VAL A 235 -39.05 -30.59 21.55
C VAL A 235 -39.86 -31.89 21.51
N ASP A 236 -41.11 -31.86 21.01
CA ASP A 236 -42.01 -33.02 20.90
C ASP A 236 -41.52 -34.10 19.94
N ALA A 237 -40.63 -33.72 18.99
CA ALA A 237 -40.07 -34.67 18.04
C ALA A 237 -39.00 -35.58 18.67
N ASP A 238 -38.54 -35.30 19.85
CA ASP A 238 -37.54 -36.11 20.60
C ASP A 238 -36.27 -36.37 19.74
N LEU A 239 -35.55 -35.31 19.42
CA LEU A 239 -34.33 -35.38 18.61
C LEU A 239 -33.16 -35.98 19.40
N LYS A 240 -32.04 -36.29 18.73
CA LYS A 240 -30.81 -36.81 19.33
C LYS A 240 -30.24 -35.84 20.35
N ALA A 241 -30.14 -36.23 21.60
CA ALA A 241 -29.65 -35.39 22.75
C ALA A 241 -28.20 -34.88 22.59
N ASN A 242 -27.39 -35.54 21.74
CA ASN A 242 -26.02 -35.12 21.44
C ASN A 242 -25.94 -34.00 20.38
N THR A 243 -27.08 -33.56 19.83
CA THR A 243 -27.12 -32.42 18.90
C THR A 243 -27.57 -31.14 19.60
N LYS A 244 -27.27 -29.97 19.04
CA LYS A 244 -27.77 -28.69 19.56
C LYS A 244 -29.32 -28.67 19.55
N LEU A 245 -29.93 -29.20 18.49
CA LEU A 245 -31.41 -29.30 18.33
C LEU A 245 -32.09 -30.20 19.35
N GLY A 246 -31.40 -31.17 19.90
CA GLY A 246 -31.92 -32.06 20.96
C GLY A 246 -31.84 -31.47 22.39
N LYS A 247 -31.32 -30.23 22.53
CA LYS A 247 -31.17 -29.54 23.83
C LYS A 247 -32.28 -28.50 23.97
N ALA A 248 -33.17 -28.70 24.98
CA ALA A 248 -34.28 -27.78 25.24
C ALA A 248 -33.81 -26.33 25.51
N ASP A 249 -32.68 -26.17 26.22
CA ASP A 249 -32.07 -24.83 26.48
C ASP A 249 -31.72 -24.11 25.17
N TYR A 250 -31.18 -24.83 24.19
CA TYR A 250 -30.85 -24.24 22.87
C TYR A 250 -32.09 -23.79 22.10
N ILE A 251 -33.13 -24.60 22.12
CA ILE A 251 -34.44 -24.25 21.48
C ILE A 251 -35.06 -23.07 22.24
N GLY A 252 -34.97 -23.04 23.59
CA GLY A 252 -35.41 -21.88 24.38
C GLY A 252 -34.73 -20.59 24.01
N LYS A 253 -33.41 -20.62 23.80
CA LYS A 253 -32.64 -19.43 23.29
C LYS A 253 -33.11 -18.98 21.91
N MET A 254 -33.36 -19.91 21.00
CA MET A 254 -33.94 -19.60 19.69
C MET A 254 -35.34 -18.99 19.80
N GLN A 255 -36.18 -19.52 20.66
CA GLN A 255 -37.50 -18.96 20.94
C GLN A 255 -37.41 -17.52 21.47
N ALA A 256 -36.53 -17.27 22.42
CA ALA A 256 -36.31 -15.93 22.98
C ALA A 256 -35.80 -14.94 21.90
N PHE A 257 -34.89 -15.39 21.03
CA PHE A 257 -34.43 -14.60 19.90
C PHE A 257 -35.56 -14.29 18.90
N CYS A 258 -36.45 -15.23 18.63
CA CYS A 258 -37.62 -14.98 17.76
C CYS A 258 -38.59 -13.97 18.36
N LEU A 259 -38.70 -13.90 19.68
CA LEU A 259 -39.51 -12.91 20.41
C LEU A 259 -38.86 -11.52 20.55
N SER A 260 -37.55 -11.43 20.34
CA SER A 260 -36.83 -10.17 20.44
C SER A 260 -36.86 -9.37 19.13
N ASP A 261 -36.55 -8.05 19.22
CA ASP A 261 -36.38 -7.18 18.05
C ASP A 261 -34.93 -7.23 17.48
N GLU A 262 -34.08 -8.13 18.02
CA GLU A 262 -32.71 -8.23 17.60
C GLU A 262 -32.57 -8.82 16.19
N SER A 263 -31.63 -8.28 15.41
CA SER A 263 -31.31 -8.79 14.06
C SER A 263 -30.24 -9.89 14.08
N ARG A 264 -29.62 -10.14 15.24
CA ARG A 264 -28.58 -11.16 15.42
C ARG A 264 -28.76 -11.91 16.73
N ALA A 265 -28.42 -13.20 16.66
CA ALA A 265 -28.40 -14.05 17.85
C ALA A 265 -26.99 -14.15 18.42
N ASP A 266 -26.78 -13.67 19.65
CA ASP A 266 -25.47 -13.65 20.30
C ASP A 266 -25.02 -15.02 20.82
N PHE A 267 -25.92 -15.99 20.90
CA PHE A 267 -25.67 -17.29 21.52
C PHE A 267 -25.05 -18.32 20.57
N ASP A 268 -25.12 -18.13 19.25
CA ASP A 268 -24.51 -19.05 18.27
C ASP A 268 -24.20 -18.33 16.93
N LYS A 269 -22.93 -18.36 16.54
CA LYS A 269 -22.49 -17.76 15.27
C LYS A 269 -22.96 -18.53 14.06
N ASP A 270 -23.19 -19.85 14.20
CA ASP A 270 -23.59 -20.75 13.14
C ASP A 270 -25.09 -21.07 13.18
N LEU A 271 -25.90 -20.22 13.81
CA LEU A 271 -27.31 -20.45 14.08
C LEU A 271 -28.08 -20.96 12.86
N TRP A 272 -27.89 -20.29 11.73
CA TRP A 272 -28.62 -20.64 10.50
C TRP A 272 -28.26 -22.03 9.99
N GLN A 273 -26.99 -22.43 10.11
CA GLN A 273 -26.55 -23.79 9.73
C GLN A 273 -27.13 -24.87 10.63
N VAL A 274 -27.29 -24.58 11.93
CA VAL A 274 -27.87 -25.55 12.89
C VAL A 274 -29.30 -25.93 12.54
N PHE A 275 -30.07 -24.97 12.06
CA PHE A 275 -31.48 -25.20 11.65
C PHE A 275 -31.62 -25.53 10.17
N SER A 276 -30.55 -25.80 9.42
CA SER A 276 -30.66 -26.23 8.02
C SER A 276 -31.38 -27.59 7.90
N PRO A 277 -32.11 -27.83 6.80
CA PRO A 277 -32.84 -29.09 6.57
C PRO A 277 -31.97 -30.32 6.78
N ALA A 278 -30.74 -30.31 6.32
CA ALA A 278 -29.78 -31.41 6.47
C ALA A 278 -29.43 -31.69 7.95
N LYS A 279 -29.21 -30.64 8.74
CA LYS A 279 -28.89 -30.79 10.18
C LYS A 279 -30.10 -31.23 10.99
N VAL A 280 -31.31 -30.72 10.67
CA VAL A 280 -32.57 -31.17 11.28
C VAL A 280 -32.79 -32.63 10.98
N ALA A 281 -32.69 -33.05 9.72
CA ALA A 281 -32.82 -34.47 9.33
C ALA A 281 -31.79 -35.37 10.02
N GLY A 282 -30.53 -34.93 10.11
CA GLY A 282 -29.45 -35.64 10.80
C GLY A 282 -29.65 -35.77 12.32
N ALA A 283 -30.39 -34.85 12.93
CA ALA A 283 -30.73 -34.88 14.35
C ALA A 283 -31.91 -35.82 14.69
N MET A 284 -32.69 -36.24 13.71
CA MET A 284 -33.82 -37.16 13.93
C MET A 284 -33.36 -38.56 14.33
N LYS A 285 -34.06 -39.18 15.27
CA LYS A 285 -33.97 -40.62 15.59
C LYS A 285 -34.97 -41.39 14.72
N LYS A 286 -34.89 -42.72 14.66
CA LYS A 286 -35.88 -43.55 13.99
C LYS A 286 -37.30 -43.43 14.64
N THR A 287 -37.37 -43.06 15.90
CA THR A 287 -38.56 -42.86 16.69
C THR A 287 -39.07 -41.43 16.74
N SER A 288 -38.33 -40.45 16.18
CA SER A 288 -38.73 -39.05 16.20
C SER A 288 -40.01 -38.80 15.40
N LYS A 289 -40.84 -37.89 15.90
CA LYS A 289 -41.96 -37.38 15.11
C LYS A 289 -41.47 -36.63 13.89
N SER A 290 -42.14 -36.78 12.77
CA SER A 290 -41.77 -36.11 11.51
C SER A 290 -41.92 -34.61 11.61
N LEU A 291 -40.86 -33.87 11.19
CA LEU A 291 -40.85 -32.42 11.04
C LEU A 291 -40.91 -31.99 9.55
N ALA A 292 -41.20 -32.91 8.65
CA ALA A 292 -41.16 -32.69 7.20
C ALA A 292 -42.16 -31.62 6.68
N HIS A 293 -43.18 -31.29 7.47
CA HIS A 293 -44.16 -30.23 7.13
C HIS A 293 -43.63 -28.81 7.48
N LEU A 294 -42.52 -28.71 8.20
CA LEU A 294 -41.90 -27.43 8.53
C LEU A 294 -40.82 -27.08 7.50
N ASP A 295 -40.87 -25.85 7.01
CA ASP A 295 -39.93 -25.35 5.99
C ASP A 295 -38.66 -24.79 6.64
N PHE A 296 -37.69 -25.65 6.90
CA PHE A 296 -36.39 -25.27 7.41
C PHE A 296 -35.44 -24.67 6.35
N SER A 297 -35.81 -24.66 5.06
CA SER A 297 -34.99 -24.04 4.00
C SER A 297 -34.81 -22.51 4.19
N ARG A 298 -35.75 -21.91 4.94
CA ARG A 298 -35.69 -20.49 5.36
C ARG A 298 -34.37 -20.13 6.06
N PHE A 299 -33.83 -21.06 6.85
CA PHE A 299 -32.57 -20.85 7.56
C PHE A 299 -31.34 -20.89 6.64
N GLU A 300 -31.38 -21.70 5.58
CA GLU A 300 -30.34 -21.69 4.55
C GLU A 300 -30.36 -20.36 3.78
N THR A 301 -31.55 -19.86 3.44
CA THR A 301 -31.73 -18.55 2.82
C THR A 301 -31.21 -17.42 3.71
N LEU A 302 -31.51 -17.45 5.01
CA LEU A 302 -30.97 -16.46 5.96
C LEU A 302 -29.45 -16.53 6.07
N GLY A 303 -28.85 -17.72 6.11
CA GLY A 303 -27.41 -17.88 6.14
C GLY A 303 -26.74 -17.33 4.89
N TYR A 304 -27.32 -17.61 3.72
CA TYR A 304 -26.85 -17.07 2.45
C TYR A 304 -26.93 -15.52 2.40
N LEU A 305 -28.08 -14.95 2.76
CA LEU A 305 -28.29 -13.50 2.78
C LEU A 305 -27.35 -12.81 3.78
N GLN A 306 -27.14 -13.38 4.96
CA GLN A 306 -26.23 -12.83 5.96
C GLN A 306 -24.79 -12.75 5.43
N GLN A 307 -24.33 -13.81 4.75
CA GLN A 307 -22.99 -13.82 4.14
C GLN A 307 -22.90 -12.79 3.02
N GLN A 308 -23.89 -12.72 2.14
CA GLN A 308 -23.95 -11.74 1.06
C GLN A 308 -23.90 -10.30 1.60
N CYS A 309 -24.69 -9.99 2.64
CA CYS A 309 -24.69 -8.69 3.29
C CYS A 309 -23.30 -8.35 3.86
N HIS A 310 -22.67 -9.32 4.53
CA HIS A 310 -21.33 -9.12 5.07
C HIS A 310 -20.31 -8.77 3.99
N GLU A 311 -20.28 -9.52 2.89
CA GLU A 311 -19.36 -9.32 1.77
C GLU A 311 -19.61 -7.99 1.04
N GLN A 312 -20.88 -7.66 0.79
CA GLN A 312 -21.26 -6.40 0.13
C GLN A 312 -20.97 -5.17 1.00
N LEU A 313 -21.27 -5.21 2.30
CA LEU A 313 -20.97 -4.14 3.23
C LEU A 313 -19.45 -3.96 3.37
N LEU A 314 -18.70 -5.06 3.55
CA LEU A 314 -17.25 -5.02 3.64
C LEU A 314 -16.63 -4.34 2.41
N LEU A 315 -17.05 -4.75 1.21
CA LEU A 315 -16.53 -4.19 -0.04
C LEU A 315 -16.93 -2.72 -0.21
N ALA A 316 -18.23 -2.41 -0.11
CA ALA A 316 -18.75 -1.07 -0.35
C ALA A 316 -18.15 -0.04 0.60
N TYR A 317 -18.12 -0.34 1.91
CA TYR A 317 -17.61 0.58 2.90
C TYR A 317 -16.07 0.63 2.96
N SER A 318 -15.36 -0.44 2.56
CA SER A 318 -13.91 -0.37 2.37
C SER A 318 -13.54 0.59 1.24
N LEU A 319 -14.23 0.52 0.10
CA LEU A 319 -13.98 1.40 -1.04
C LEU A 319 -14.36 2.85 -0.74
N ASP A 320 -15.50 3.08 -0.08
CA ASP A 320 -15.95 4.40 0.33
C ASP A 320 -14.99 5.03 1.35
N ALA A 321 -14.60 4.27 2.38
CA ALA A 321 -13.65 4.70 3.40
C ALA A 321 -12.29 5.05 2.78
N LEU A 322 -11.75 4.21 1.90
CA LEU A 322 -10.50 4.49 1.19
C LEU A 322 -10.57 5.82 0.44
N GLY A 323 -11.67 6.06 -0.30
CA GLY A 323 -11.84 7.29 -1.06
C GLY A 323 -11.98 8.54 -0.18
N HIS A 324 -12.74 8.46 0.92
CA HIS A 324 -12.95 9.57 1.85
C HIS A 324 -11.72 9.86 2.70
N ILE A 325 -11.12 8.84 3.30
CA ILE A 325 -9.94 8.99 4.18
C ILE A 325 -8.76 9.53 3.38
N SER A 326 -8.49 8.99 2.17
CA SER A 326 -7.38 9.48 1.34
C SER A 326 -7.56 10.94 0.92
N ARG A 327 -8.78 11.35 0.53
CA ARG A 327 -9.09 12.76 0.20
C ARG A 327 -8.95 13.67 1.41
N ASN A 328 -9.45 13.26 2.57
CA ASN A 328 -9.36 14.06 3.80
C ASN A 328 -7.90 14.21 4.25
N LEU A 329 -7.13 13.13 4.19
CA LEU A 329 -5.69 13.16 4.48
C LEU A 329 -4.94 14.11 3.54
N ALA A 330 -5.19 14.02 2.22
CA ALA A 330 -4.58 14.91 1.23
C ALA A 330 -4.94 16.38 1.46
N ASN A 331 -6.22 16.69 1.73
CA ASN A 331 -6.68 18.04 2.03
C ASN A 331 -6.04 18.60 3.31
N ASN A 332 -5.94 17.79 4.36
CA ASN A 332 -5.30 18.20 5.61
C ASN A 332 -3.80 18.46 5.42
N LYS A 333 -3.09 17.59 4.68
CA LYS A 333 -1.69 17.82 4.33
C LYS A 333 -1.50 19.12 3.54
N GLN A 334 -2.34 19.37 2.55
CA GLN A 334 -2.27 20.59 1.75
C GLN A 334 -2.52 21.85 2.61
N ARG A 335 -3.55 21.84 3.49
CA ARG A 335 -3.84 22.97 4.39
C ARG A 335 -2.72 23.26 5.37
N LEU A 336 -2.03 22.24 5.85
CA LEU A 336 -0.96 22.34 6.84
C LEU A 336 0.43 22.42 6.19
N GLN A 337 0.50 22.43 4.85
CA GLN A 337 1.73 22.44 4.07
C GLN A 337 2.68 21.31 4.46
N LEU A 338 2.12 20.10 4.66
CA LEU A 338 2.87 18.90 5.04
C LEU A 338 3.12 18.02 3.83
N LEU A 339 4.32 17.45 3.75
CA LEU A 339 4.67 16.41 2.79
C LEU A 339 5.20 15.18 3.51
N SER A 340 4.77 14.02 3.08
CA SER A 340 5.42 12.76 3.44
C SER A 340 6.51 12.39 2.44
N PRO A 341 7.40 11.44 2.79
CA PRO A 341 8.37 10.90 1.84
C PRO A 341 7.71 10.38 0.55
N ASP A 342 6.57 9.69 0.64
CA ASP A 342 5.84 9.17 -0.52
C ASP A 342 5.19 10.28 -1.36
N ASP A 343 4.78 11.38 -0.73
CA ASP A 343 4.28 12.55 -1.45
C ASP A 343 5.36 13.20 -2.32
N LEU A 344 6.63 13.22 -1.88
CA LEU A 344 7.73 13.76 -2.68
C LEU A 344 7.87 13.01 -4.01
N LEU A 345 7.81 11.66 -3.97
CA LEU A 345 7.87 10.82 -5.17
C LEU A 345 6.67 11.10 -6.08
N SER A 346 5.47 11.15 -5.51
CA SER A 346 4.22 11.38 -6.24
C SER A 346 4.16 12.78 -6.85
N CYS A 347 4.66 13.80 -6.16
CA CYS A 347 4.73 15.17 -6.66
C CYS A 347 5.73 15.29 -7.81
N LEU A 348 6.92 14.71 -7.67
CA LEU A 348 7.92 14.72 -8.75
C LEU A 348 7.41 13.96 -9.98
N HIS A 349 6.80 12.79 -9.80
CA HIS A 349 6.21 12.02 -10.90
C HIS A 349 5.14 12.83 -11.65
N ARG A 350 4.22 13.50 -10.92
CA ARG A 350 3.19 14.36 -11.53
C ARG A 350 3.79 15.53 -12.29
N ALA A 351 4.80 16.19 -11.75
CA ALA A 351 5.48 17.31 -12.41
C ALA A 351 6.10 16.87 -13.74
N LEU A 352 6.81 15.73 -13.76
CA LEU A 352 7.44 15.18 -14.95
C LEU A 352 6.41 14.74 -16.00
N THR A 353 5.30 14.11 -15.59
CA THR A 353 4.26 13.64 -16.52
C THR A 353 3.42 14.78 -17.07
N ALA A 354 3.14 15.83 -16.30
CA ALA A 354 2.44 17.03 -16.78
C ALA A 354 3.25 17.77 -17.84
N GLN A 355 4.57 17.88 -17.68
CA GLN A 355 5.45 18.47 -18.68
C GLN A 355 5.52 17.63 -19.97
N ALA A 356 5.56 16.30 -19.86
CA ALA A 356 5.54 15.42 -21.03
C ALA A 356 4.25 15.53 -21.86
N GLN A 357 3.11 15.84 -21.22
CA GLN A 357 1.83 16.04 -21.88
C GLN A 357 1.66 17.45 -22.47
N SER A 358 2.23 18.48 -21.85
CA SER A 358 2.22 19.86 -22.36
C SER A 358 3.28 20.12 -23.43
N GLY A 359 4.37 19.34 -23.45
CA GLY A 359 5.48 19.47 -24.42
C GLY A 359 5.17 19.02 -25.84
N GLY A 360 3.94 18.57 -26.15
CA GLY A 360 3.49 18.31 -27.53
C GLY A 360 3.29 19.58 -28.39
N GLN A 361 3.41 20.78 -27.79
CA GLN A 361 3.24 22.08 -28.50
C GLN A 361 4.23 23.19 -28.06
N ALA A 362 5.33 22.88 -27.40
CA ALA A 362 6.29 23.90 -26.94
C ALA A 362 7.69 23.72 -27.57
N ASP A 363 8.32 24.85 -27.85
CA ASP A 363 9.62 25.04 -28.50
C ASP A 363 10.73 24.08 -28.01
N PRO A 364 11.63 23.65 -28.92
CA PRO A 364 12.73 22.72 -28.62
C PRO A 364 13.73 23.20 -27.56
N GLU A 365 13.76 24.49 -27.24
CA GLU A 365 14.70 25.04 -26.23
C GLU A 365 14.34 24.73 -24.79
N HIS A 366 13.06 24.46 -24.45
CA HIS A 366 12.63 24.14 -23.08
C HIS A 366 12.72 22.65 -22.73
N GLN A 367 12.74 21.74 -23.72
CA GLN A 367 12.90 20.30 -23.48
C GLN A 367 14.30 19.93 -22.99
N THR A 368 15.30 20.79 -23.25
CA THR A 368 16.69 20.51 -22.89
C THR A 368 16.95 20.69 -21.38
N THR A 369 16.17 21.51 -20.68
CA THR A 369 16.46 21.89 -19.30
C THR A 369 16.14 20.82 -18.28
N VAL A 370 15.09 19.99 -18.52
CA VAL A 370 14.68 18.92 -17.57
C VAL A 370 15.38 17.59 -17.86
N GLN A 371 15.83 17.37 -19.10
CA GLN A 371 16.62 16.20 -19.45
C GLN A 371 18.13 16.38 -19.18
N GLN A 372 18.58 17.63 -18.95
CA GLN A 372 19.99 17.94 -18.69
C GLN A 372 20.29 18.35 -17.23
N SER A 373 19.29 18.36 -16.32
CA SER A 373 19.48 18.70 -14.90
C SER A 373 19.74 17.44 -14.07
#